data_e8e7a15ecfdffc21f04df46fabc008c3
#
_entry.id   e8e7a15ecfdffc21f04df46fabc008c3
#
_cell.length_a   1.000
_cell.length_b   1.000
_cell.length_c   1.000
_cell.angle_alpha   90.00
_cell.angle_beta   90.00
_cell.angle_gamma   90.00
#
_symmetry.space_group_name_H-M   'P 1'
#
loop_
_entity.id
_entity.type
_entity.pdbx_description
1 polymer ?
#
loop_
_entity_poly.entity_id
_entity_poly.type
_entity_poly.pdbx_seq_one_letter_code
_entity_poly.pdbx_strand_id
1 'polypeptide(L)'
;ALRVAGPKVAALTLLLDCLKGAICVLIARPLIASVGYGFPVSIMAPGAPGDWMIGVICLAAVWGHIFSPYLNFHGGKGIAVGLGVILAWYWPIGLSLLGMFIVAVAITKFVSVGSLAAAIGLPIAVCAVFPYGSLGLKFCMAMIGITVVWAHRANIKKLMTGKESKLSFTKRVTEPDDK
;
A
#
# COMPACT_ATOMS: atom_id res chain seq x y z
N ALA A 1 15.94 2.50 0.93
CA ALA A 1 16.57 1.18 0.70
C ALA A 1 17.36 1.15 -0.60
N LEU A 2 16.77 1.45 -1.77
CA LEU A 2 17.43 1.30 -3.10
C LEU A 2 18.77 2.05 -3.20
N ARG A 3 18.87 3.26 -2.64
CA ARG A 3 20.08 4.11 -2.74
C ARG A 3 21.17 3.75 -1.74
N VAL A 4 20.81 3.12 -0.63
CA VAL A 4 21.75 2.81 0.46
C VAL A 4 22.17 1.36 0.44
N ALA A 5 21.19 0.45 0.23
CA ALA A 5 21.41 -0.99 0.37
C ALA A 5 21.42 -1.75 -0.97
N GLY A 6 21.25 -1.04 -2.09
CA GLY A 6 21.25 -1.62 -3.44
C GLY A 6 19.92 -2.25 -3.87
N PRO A 7 19.80 -2.65 -5.16
CA PRO A 7 18.54 -3.09 -5.75
C PRO A 7 18.02 -4.42 -5.18
N LYS A 8 18.91 -5.36 -4.85
CA LYS A 8 18.51 -6.67 -4.30
C LYS A 8 17.85 -6.53 -2.92
N VAL A 9 18.47 -5.75 -2.03
CA VAL A 9 17.92 -5.50 -0.69
C VAL A 9 16.63 -4.70 -0.77
N ALA A 10 16.55 -3.71 -1.66
CA ALA A 10 15.32 -2.96 -1.87
C ALA A 10 14.15 -3.83 -2.37
N ALA A 11 14.42 -4.74 -3.31
CA ALA A 11 13.41 -5.68 -3.82
C ALA A 11 12.95 -6.65 -2.72
N LEU A 12 13.89 -7.18 -1.93
CA LEU A 12 13.57 -8.06 -0.81
C LEU A 12 12.73 -7.34 0.26
N THR A 13 13.10 -6.11 0.62
CA THR A 13 12.32 -5.30 1.58
C THR A 13 10.90 -5.07 1.07
N LEU A 14 10.75 -4.71 -0.21
CA LEU A 14 9.44 -4.50 -0.84
C LEU A 14 8.59 -5.79 -0.80
N LEU A 15 9.19 -6.93 -1.12
CA LEU A 15 8.54 -8.24 -1.09
C LEU A 15 8.10 -8.60 0.34
N LEU A 16 8.99 -8.47 1.31
CA LEU A 16 8.68 -8.77 2.71
C LEU A 16 7.60 -7.84 3.27
N ASP A 17 7.62 -6.56 2.91
CA ASP A 17 6.57 -5.61 3.28
C ASP A 17 5.23 -5.96 2.65
N CYS A 18 5.21 -6.40 1.39
CA CYS A 18 4.00 -6.89 0.73
C CYS A 18 3.49 -8.17 1.41
N LEU A 19 4.36 -9.14 1.64
CA LEU A 19 4.02 -10.42 2.28
C LEU A 19 3.44 -10.22 3.68
N LYS A 20 4.03 -9.38 4.53
CA LYS A 20 3.48 -9.15 5.87
C LYS A 20 2.07 -8.57 5.83
N GLY A 21 1.77 -7.67 4.87
CA GLY A 21 0.42 -7.16 4.66
C GLY A 21 -0.56 -8.26 4.22
N ALA A 22 -0.16 -9.07 3.26
CA ALA A 22 -0.95 -10.21 2.79
C ALA A 22 -1.23 -11.23 3.91
N ILE A 23 -0.22 -11.57 4.70
CA ILE A 23 -0.33 -12.53 5.82
C ILE A 23 -1.34 -12.04 6.87
N CYS A 24 -1.37 -10.74 7.20
CA CYS A 24 -2.37 -10.18 8.13
C CYS A 24 -3.79 -10.50 7.67
N VAL A 25 -4.09 -10.31 6.39
CA VAL A 25 -5.42 -10.58 5.81
C VAL A 25 -5.70 -12.08 5.75
N LEU A 26 -4.72 -12.88 5.32
CA LEU A 26 -4.87 -14.34 5.18
C LEU A 26 -5.10 -15.05 6.53
N ILE A 27 -4.46 -14.56 7.60
CA ILE A 27 -4.68 -15.08 8.97
C ILE A 27 -6.01 -14.59 9.52
N ALA A 28 -6.37 -13.34 9.30
CA ALA A 28 -7.59 -12.76 9.84
C ALA A 28 -8.85 -13.42 9.30
N ARG A 29 -8.86 -13.81 8.02
CA ARG A 29 -10.01 -14.47 7.39
C ARG A 29 -10.52 -15.71 8.15
N PRO A 30 -9.70 -16.75 8.38
CA PRO A 30 -10.16 -17.94 9.11
C PRO A 30 -10.45 -17.63 10.59
N LEU A 31 -9.73 -16.70 11.23
CA LEU A 31 -9.99 -16.32 12.61
C LEU A 31 -11.36 -15.68 12.78
N ILE A 32 -11.75 -14.74 11.92
CA ILE A 32 -13.07 -14.12 11.95
C ILE A 32 -14.16 -15.18 11.67
N ALA A 33 -13.92 -16.10 10.73
CA ALA A 33 -14.84 -17.19 10.45
C ALA A 33 -15.02 -18.14 11.65
N SER A 34 -13.97 -18.38 12.46
CA SER A 34 -13.99 -19.31 13.60
C SER A 34 -14.61 -18.72 14.87
N VAL A 35 -14.60 -17.40 15.06
CA VAL A 35 -15.08 -16.74 16.29
C VAL A 35 -16.62 -16.67 16.36
N GLY A 36 -17.33 -17.44 15.53
CA GLY A 36 -18.71 -17.78 15.82
C GLY A 36 -19.77 -16.74 15.44
N TYR A 37 -19.44 -15.77 14.61
CA TYR A 37 -20.49 -14.91 14.03
C TYR A 37 -21.35 -15.63 12.99
N GLY A 38 -21.20 -16.97 12.90
CA GLY A 38 -22.02 -17.82 12.01
C GLY A 38 -21.91 -17.49 10.52
N PHE A 39 -20.93 -16.70 10.19
CA PHE A 39 -20.79 -16.11 8.88
C PHE A 39 -19.77 -16.91 8.05
N PRO A 40 -20.10 -17.39 6.87
CA PRO A 40 -19.16 -18.07 5.99
C PRO A 40 -18.01 -17.13 5.60
N VAL A 41 -16.87 -17.69 5.16
CA VAL A 41 -15.70 -16.91 4.66
C VAL A 41 -16.09 -15.89 3.58
N SER A 42 -17.24 -16.05 2.95
CA SER A 42 -17.87 -15.10 2.01
C SER A 42 -18.22 -13.74 2.60
N ILE A 43 -18.27 -13.57 3.93
CA ILE A 43 -18.56 -12.27 4.59
C ILE A 43 -17.48 -11.24 4.33
N MET A 44 -16.28 -11.69 4.07
CA MET A 44 -15.21 -10.80 3.67
C MET A 44 -15.33 -10.42 2.19
N ALA A 45 -16.32 -10.98 1.49
CA ALA A 45 -16.66 -10.50 0.16
C ALA A 45 -17.19 -9.06 0.29
N PRO A 46 -16.74 -8.16 -0.55
CA PRO A 46 -17.23 -6.79 -0.55
C PRO A 46 -18.75 -6.76 -0.74
N GLY A 47 -19.42 -5.98 0.10
CA GLY A 47 -20.88 -5.91 0.14
C GLY A 47 -21.56 -6.90 1.09
N ALA A 48 -20.83 -7.82 1.72
CA ALA A 48 -21.36 -8.66 2.79
C ALA A 48 -21.54 -7.86 4.09
N PRO A 49 -22.46 -8.26 5.00
CA PRO A 49 -22.74 -7.51 6.23
C PRO A 49 -21.54 -7.26 7.15
N GLY A 50 -20.49 -8.09 7.05
CA GLY A 50 -19.26 -7.99 7.87
C GLY A 50 -18.03 -7.45 7.12
N ASP A 51 -18.17 -6.89 5.93
CA ASP A 51 -17.03 -6.46 5.10
C ASP A 51 -16.19 -5.31 5.74
N TRP A 52 -16.77 -4.54 6.66
CA TRP A 52 -16.05 -3.52 7.42
C TRP A 52 -14.91 -4.11 8.27
N MET A 53 -15.05 -5.36 8.74
CA MET A 53 -14.02 -6.02 9.55
C MET A 53 -12.71 -6.19 8.76
N ILE A 54 -12.82 -6.60 7.51
CA ILE A 54 -11.65 -6.69 6.65
C ILE A 54 -11.05 -5.31 6.36
N GLY A 55 -11.90 -4.28 6.26
CA GLY A 55 -11.46 -2.89 6.14
C GLY A 55 -10.58 -2.48 7.32
N VAL A 56 -11.02 -2.77 8.56
CA VAL A 56 -10.27 -2.50 9.80
C VAL A 56 -8.94 -3.26 9.82
N ILE A 57 -8.92 -4.53 9.41
CA ILE A 57 -7.69 -5.34 9.35
C ILE A 57 -6.69 -4.74 8.36
N CYS A 58 -7.14 -4.38 7.16
CA CYS A 58 -6.31 -3.73 6.16
C CYS A 58 -5.73 -2.40 6.68
N LEU A 59 -6.57 -1.59 7.31
CA LEU A 59 -6.17 -0.31 7.90
C LEU A 59 -5.15 -0.51 9.03
N ALA A 60 -5.41 -1.44 9.95
CA ALA A 60 -4.51 -1.75 11.06
C ALA A 60 -3.13 -2.26 10.56
N ALA A 61 -3.10 -3.11 9.53
CA ALA A 61 -1.84 -3.60 8.95
C ALA A 61 -1.02 -2.45 8.33
N VAL A 62 -1.66 -1.53 7.60
CA VAL A 62 -0.99 -0.36 7.00
C VAL A 62 -0.54 0.63 8.07
N TRP A 63 -1.39 0.93 9.06
CA TRP A 63 -1.05 1.85 10.15
C TRP A 63 0.04 1.28 11.04
N GLY A 64 0.02 -0.02 11.35
CA GLY A 64 1.09 -0.69 12.11
C GLY A 64 2.44 -0.62 11.42
N HIS A 65 2.48 -0.55 10.07
CA HIS A 65 3.71 -0.32 9.33
C HIS A 65 4.12 1.16 9.31
N ILE A 66 3.18 2.09 9.11
CA ILE A 66 3.47 3.53 9.03
C ILE A 66 3.85 4.08 10.41
N PHE A 67 3.08 3.70 11.44
CA PHE A 67 3.25 4.14 12.83
C PHE A 67 3.85 3.05 13.71
N SER A 68 4.87 2.36 13.22
CA SER A 68 5.51 1.25 13.92
C SER A 68 6.08 1.68 15.27
N PRO A 69 5.61 1.10 16.40
CA PRO A 69 6.19 1.37 17.73
C PRO A 69 7.67 0.99 17.81
N TYR A 70 8.08 -0.07 17.12
CA TYR A 70 9.47 -0.54 17.07
C TYR A 70 10.43 0.47 16.41
N LEU A 71 9.90 1.42 15.65
CA LEU A 71 10.64 2.46 14.96
C LEU A 71 10.30 3.86 15.50
N ASN A 72 9.93 3.96 16.78
CA ASN A 72 9.51 5.21 17.41
C ASN A 72 8.45 5.96 16.59
N PHE A 73 7.47 5.23 16.06
CA PHE A 73 6.39 5.73 15.19
C PHE A 73 6.87 6.36 13.86
N HIS A 74 8.09 6.05 13.41
CA HIS A 74 8.67 6.50 12.15
C HIS A 74 8.89 5.29 11.22
N GLY A 75 7.82 4.65 10.80
CA GLY A 75 7.84 3.51 9.88
C GLY A 75 7.97 3.90 8.41
N GLY A 76 7.54 2.99 7.53
CA GLY A 76 7.55 3.20 6.09
C GLY A 76 6.38 4.03 5.57
N LYS A 77 6.20 4.04 4.26
CA LYS A 77 5.12 4.80 3.59
C LYS A 77 3.84 4.00 3.34
N GLY A 78 3.85 2.72 3.63
CA GLY A 78 2.69 1.85 3.56
C GLY A 78 2.32 1.31 2.17
N ILE A 79 3.02 1.69 1.08
CA ILE A 79 2.65 1.26 -0.29
C ILE A 79 2.78 -0.24 -0.50
N ALA A 80 3.90 -0.85 -0.11
CA ALA A 80 4.11 -2.28 -0.30
C ALA A 80 3.18 -3.11 0.59
N VAL A 81 3.01 -2.71 1.85
CA VAL A 81 2.03 -3.34 2.76
C VAL A 81 0.61 -3.14 2.24
N GLY A 82 0.28 -1.93 1.79
CA GLY A 82 -1.02 -1.63 1.16
C GLY A 82 -1.30 -2.51 -0.04
N LEU A 83 -0.33 -2.70 -0.93
CA LEU A 83 -0.45 -3.63 -2.05
C LEU A 83 -0.73 -5.06 -1.55
N GLY A 84 0.02 -5.53 -0.56
CA GLY A 84 -0.14 -6.88 0.01
C GLY A 84 -1.53 -7.11 0.61
N VAL A 85 -2.03 -6.19 1.42
CA VAL A 85 -3.37 -6.32 2.02
C VAL A 85 -4.47 -6.31 0.96
N ILE A 86 -4.37 -5.44 -0.06
CA ILE A 86 -5.40 -5.36 -1.09
C ILE A 86 -5.37 -6.57 -2.03
N LEU A 87 -4.19 -7.06 -2.41
CA LEU A 87 -4.08 -8.30 -3.20
C LEU A 87 -4.65 -9.50 -2.46
N ALA A 88 -4.39 -9.62 -1.15
CA ALA A 88 -4.91 -10.71 -0.34
C ALA A 88 -6.41 -10.58 -0.05
N TRP A 89 -6.93 -9.36 0.02
CA TRP A 89 -8.36 -9.10 0.21
C TRP A 89 -9.13 -9.27 -1.11
N TYR A 90 -8.80 -8.48 -2.12
CA TYR A 90 -9.46 -8.50 -3.43
C TYR A 90 -8.45 -8.20 -4.54
N TRP A 91 -7.86 -9.27 -5.07
CA TRP A 91 -6.78 -9.19 -6.04
C TRP A 91 -7.08 -8.35 -7.31
N PRO A 92 -8.32 -8.27 -7.85
CA PRO A 92 -8.58 -7.45 -9.04
C PRO A 92 -8.32 -5.95 -8.79
N ILE A 93 -8.75 -5.42 -7.63
CA ILE A 93 -8.41 -4.05 -7.24
C ILE A 93 -6.90 -3.92 -7.03
N GLY A 94 -6.27 -4.87 -6.34
CA GLY A 94 -4.82 -4.86 -6.12
C GLY A 94 -4.03 -4.79 -7.41
N LEU A 95 -4.38 -5.61 -8.41
CA LEU A 95 -3.74 -5.60 -9.73
C LEU A 95 -4.03 -4.30 -10.50
N SER A 96 -5.25 -3.77 -10.43
CA SER A 96 -5.60 -2.50 -11.07
C SER A 96 -4.78 -1.33 -10.51
N LEU A 97 -4.63 -1.26 -9.19
CA LEU A 97 -3.80 -0.25 -8.52
C LEU A 97 -2.31 -0.41 -8.84
N LEU A 98 -1.82 -1.65 -8.91
CA LEU A 98 -0.46 -1.94 -9.34
C LEU A 98 -0.24 -1.51 -10.80
N GLY A 99 -1.18 -1.81 -11.68
CA GLY A 99 -1.14 -1.36 -13.08
C GLY A 99 -1.11 0.16 -13.17
N MET A 100 -1.97 0.85 -12.43
CA MET A 100 -1.98 2.32 -12.36
C MET A 100 -0.66 2.88 -11.83
N PHE A 101 -0.10 2.28 -10.79
CA PHE A 101 1.23 2.62 -10.27
C PHE A 101 2.30 2.51 -11.37
N ILE A 102 2.35 1.34 -12.06
CA ILE A 102 3.34 1.08 -13.11
C ILE A 102 3.21 2.10 -14.25
N VAL A 103 2.00 2.35 -14.73
CA VAL A 103 1.74 3.31 -15.81
C VAL A 103 2.17 4.72 -15.40
N ALA A 104 1.78 5.16 -14.20
CA ALA A 104 2.16 6.48 -13.69
C ALA A 104 3.70 6.63 -13.58
N VAL A 105 4.39 5.59 -13.09
CA VAL A 105 5.87 5.58 -13.01
C VAL A 105 6.50 5.55 -14.39
N ALA A 106 5.95 4.75 -15.32
CA ALA A 106 6.49 4.65 -16.69
C ALA A 106 6.44 5.99 -17.42
N ILE A 107 5.34 6.74 -17.26
CA ILE A 107 5.14 8.05 -17.89
C ILE A 107 5.99 9.13 -17.20
N THR A 108 5.91 9.23 -15.87
CA THR A 108 6.49 10.35 -15.13
C THR A 108 7.95 10.14 -14.70
N LYS A 109 8.38 8.88 -14.62
CA LYS A 109 9.66 8.43 -14.04
C LYS A 109 9.77 8.69 -12.53
N PHE A 110 8.68 9.08 -11.85
CA PHE A 110 8.66 9.30 -10.41
C PHE A 110 7.87 8.20 -9.69
N VAL A 111 8.55 7.42 -8.84
CA VAL A 111 7.93 6.37 -8.01
C VAL A 111 6.87 6.96 -7.07
N SER A 112 7.11 8.16 -6.55
CA SER A 112 6.17 8.86 -5.67
C SER A 112 4.85 9.23 -6.36
N VAL A 113 4.87 9.55 -7.65
CA VAL A 113 3.64 9.81 -8.43
C VAL A 113 2.81 8.53 -8.57
N GLY A 114 3.45 7.40 -8.90
CA GLY A 114 2.77 6.10 -8.92
C GLY A 114 2.15 5.73 -7.57
N SER A 115 2.90 5.96 -6.48
CA SER A 115 2.41 5.71 -5.12
C SER A 115 1.19 6.56 -4.76
N LEU A 116 1.22 7.84 -5.10
CA LEU A 116 0.10 8.76 -4.86
C LEU A 116 -1.12 8.39 -5.71
N ALA A 117 -0.91 8.04 -6.99
CA ALA A 117 -1.98 7.58 -7.87
C ALA A 117 -2.67 6.33 -7.28
N ALA A 118 -1.91 5.32 -6.86
CA ALA A 118 -2.46 4.12 -6.24
C ALA A 118 -3.21 4.43 -4.93
N ALA A 119 -2.65 5.31 -4.08
CA ALA A 119 -3.27 5.68 -2.81
C ALA A 119 -4.60 6.43 -2.98
N ILE A 120 -4.68 7.33 -3.94
CA ILE A 120 -5.92 8.06 -4.29
C ILE A 120 -6.90 7.13 -5.02
N GLY A 121 -6.39 6.27 -5.90
CA GLY A 121 -7.18 5.32 -6.66
C GLY A 121 -7.87 4.25 -5.81
N LEU A 122 -7.30 3.89 -4.64
CA LEU A 122 -7.86 2.85 -3.78
C LEU A 122 -9.31 3.12 -3.35
N PRO A 123 -9.66 4.23 -2.67
CA PRO A 123 -11.03 4.48 -2.26
C PRO A 123 -11.97 4.66 -3.47
N ILE A 124 -11.49 5.22 -4.56
CA ILE A 124 -12.28 5.39 -5.80
C ILE A 124 -12.61 4.00 -6.38
N ALA A 125 -11.63 3.12 -6.51
CA ALA A 125 -11.83 1.77 -7.02
C ALA A 125 -12.79 0.96 -6.15
N VAL A 126 -12.68 1.07 -4.82
CA VAL A 126 -13.58 0.39 -3.88
C VAL A 126 -15.01 0.91 -4.01
N CYS A 127 -15.21 2.21 -4.10
CA CYS A 127 -16.55 2.78 -4.29
C CYS A 127 -17.16 2.41 -5.65
N ALA A 128 -16.36 2.33 -6.70
CA ALA A 128 -16.83 1.98 -8.04
C ALA A 128 -17.17 0.50 -8.19
N VAL A 129 -16.30 -0.39 -7.64
CA VAL A 129 -16.49 -1.85 -7.75
C VAL A 129 -17.52 -2.37 -6.76
N PHE A 130 -17.62 -1.75 -5.58
CA PHE A 130 -18.51 -2.15 -4.49
C PHE A 130 -19.45 -1.02 -4.06
N PRO A 131 -20.39 -0.60 -4.93
CA PRO A 131 -21.33 0.49 -4.61
C PRO A 131 -22.14 0.17 -3.34
N TYR A 132 -22.46 -1.11 -3.11
CA TYR A 132 -23.22 -1.61 -1.95
C TYR A 132 -22.34 -2.03 -0.77
N GLY A 133 -21.02 -1.87 -0.84
CA GLY A 133 -20.10 -2.11 0.27
C GLY A 133 -20.41 -1.22 1.46
N SER A 134 -20.18 -1.71 2.67
CA SER A 134 -20.47 -0.96 3.90
C SER A 134 -19.70 0.37 3.97
N LEU A 135 -20.29 1.34 4.66
CA LEU A 135 -19.63 2.61 4.96
C LEU A 135 -18.33 2.39 5.74
N GLY A 136 -18.30 1.37 6.62
CA GLY A 136 -17.11 1.03 7.39
C GLY A 136 -15.94 0.58 6.50
N LEU A 137 -16.21 -0.28 5.50
CA LEU A 137 -15.21 -0.67 4.51
C LEU A 137 -14.68 0.54 3.73
N LYS A 138 -15.60 1.35 3.17
CA LYS A 138 -15.24 2.54 2.40
C LYS A 138 -14.45 3.55 3.22
N PHE A 139 -14.85 3.76 4.46
CA PHE A 139 -14.12 4.62 5.40
C PHE A 139 -12.70 4.13 5.66
N CYS A 140 -12.52 2.83 5.96
CA CYS A 140 -11.20 2.26 6.18
C CYS A 140 -10.31 2.40 4.94
N MET A 141 -10.83 2.15 3.74
CA MET A 141 -10.07 2.28 2.49
C MET A 141 -9.71 3.74 2.18
N ALA A 142 -10.60 4.68 2.48
CA ALA A 142 -10.31 6.11 2.40
C ALA A 142 -9.22 6.52 3.39
N MET A 143 -9.28 6.02 4.63
CA MET A 143 -8.25 6.29 5.65
C MET A 143 -6.88 5.74 5.26
N ILE A 144 -6.81 4.56 4.63
CA ILE A 144 -5.57 4.03 4.07
C ILE A 144 -5.03 5.01 3.03
N GLY A 145 -5.84 5.41 2.05
CA GLY A 145 -5.45 6.35 1.01
C GLY A 145 -4.91 7.68 1.57
N ILE A 146 -5.69 8.31 2.47
CA ILE A 146 -5.33 9.58 3.12
C ILE A 146 -4.00 9.43 3.89
N THR A 147 -3.85 8.36 4.68
CA THR A 147 -2.64 8.15 5.50
C THR A 147 -1.41 7.93 4.63
N VAL A 148 -1.54 7.18 3.53
CA VAL A 148 -0.46 6.95 2.57
C VAL A 148 -0.08 8.26 1.86
N VAL A 149 -1.05 9.08 1.44
CA VAL A 149 -0.79 10.42 0.87
C VAL A 149 -0.05 11.28 1.90
N TRP A 150 -0.51 11.31 3.15
CA TRP A 150 0.17 12.03 4.23
C TRP A 150 1.61 11.52 4.46
N ALA A 151 1.84 10.21 4.43
CA ALA A 151 3.18 9.63 4.53
C ALA A 151 4.11 10.05 3.37
N HIS A 152 3.54 10.49 2.24
CA HIS A 152 4.28 11.01 1.09
C HIS A 152 4.46 12.53 1.10
N ARG A 153 4.08 13.27 2.16
CA ARG A 153 4.17 14.74 2.22
C ARG A 153 5.55 15.30 1.86
N ALA A 154 6.63 14.63 2.25
CA ALA A 154 7.99 15.04 1.90
C ALA A 154 8.28 14.84 0.40
N ASN A 155 7.73 13.77 -0.22
CA ASN A 155 7.85 13.54 -1.65
C ASN A 155 7.00 14.54 -2.44
N ILE A 156 5.80 14.86 -1.98
CA ILE A 156 4.94 15.89 -2.57
C ILE A 156 5.69 17.23 -2.59
N LYS A 157 6.30 17.63 -1.47
CA LYS A 157 7.11 18.86 -1.41
C LYS A 157 8.27 18.83 -2.41
N LYS A 158 8.96 17.68 -2.55
CA LYS A 158 10.05 17.52 -3.54
C LYS A 158 9.55 17.57 -4.98
N LEU A 159 8.37 16.99 -5.28
CA LEU A 159 7.74 17.06 -6.59
C LEU A 159 7.41 18.52 -6.95
N MET A 160 6.78 19.26 -6.04
CA MET A 160 6.41 20.66 -6.24
C MET A 160 7.63 21.58 -6.44
N THR A 161 8.76 21.24 -5.83
CA THR A 161 10.02 22.02 -5.95
C THR A 161 10.98 21.50 -7.01
N GLY A 162 10.56 20.52 -7.83
CA GLY A 162 11.41 19.91 -8.86
C GLY A 162 12.61 19.11 -8.34
N LYS A 163 12.65 18.82 -7.02
CA LYS A 163 13.77 18.11 -6.35
C LYS A 163 13.54 16.61 -6.17
N GLU A 164 12.42 16.08 -6.65
CA GLU A 164 12.16 14.64 -6.57
C GLU A 164 13.03 13.88 -7.57
N SER A 165 13.54 12.74 -7.11
CA SER A 165 14.48 11.96 -7.93
C SER A 165 13.73 11.05 -8.89
N LYS A 166 14.08 11.14 -10.16
CA LYS A 166 13.60 10.21 -11.18
C LYS A 166 14.15 8.80 -10.95
N LEU A 167 13.35 7.80 -11.29
CA LEU A 167 13.78 6.42 -11.34
C LEU A 167 14.82 6.27 -12.46
N SER A 168 16.05 5.94 -12.08
CA SER A 168 17.14 5.64 -13.02
C SER A 168 17.68 4.24 -12.71
N PHE A 169 17.77 3.42 -13.72
CA PHE A 169 18.39 2.08 -13.63
C PHE A 169 19.89 2.13 -13.96
N THR A 170 20.40 3.29 -14.38
CA THR A 170 21.82 3.45 -14.67
C THR A 170 22.61 3.61 -13.39
N LYS A 171 23.58 2.74 -13.15
CA LYS A 171 24.59 2.94 -12.11
C LYS A 171 25.26 4.30 -12.36
N ARG A 172 25.15 5.24 -11.40
CA ARG A 172 26.14 6.33 -11.39
C ARG A 172 27.47 5.69 -11.08
N VAL A 173 28.32 5.61 -12.11
CA VAL A 173 29.76 5.47 -11.89
C VAL A 173 30.17 6.77 -11.22
N THR A 174 30.41 6.75 -9.94
CA THR A 174 31.18 7.79 -9.27
C THR A 174 32.58 7.66 -9.84
N GLU A 175 32.98 8.60 -10.68
CA GLU A 175 34.40 8.78 -10.98
C GLU A 175 35.14 8.94 -9.66
N PRO A 176 36.28 8.25 -9.46
CA PRO A 176 37.14 8.51 -8.31
C PRO A 176 37.61 9.98 -8.45
N ASP A 177 37.44 10.77 -7.38
CA ASP A 177 38.11 12.07 -7.28
C ASP A 177 39.63 11.80 -7.38
N ASP A 178 40.19 12.15 -8.52
CA ASP A 178 41.62 12.35 -8.67
C ASP A 178 42.02 13.56 -7.81
N LYS A 179 42.51 13.28 -6.60
CA LYS A 179 43.49 14.13 -5.93
C LYS A 179 44.28 13.33 -4.90
#